data_c49aad3abe318c559212fefe53a64fa0
#
_entry.id   c49aad3abe318c559212fefe53a64fa0
#
_cell.length_a   1.000
_cell.length_b   1.000
_cell.length_c   1.000
_cell.angle_alpha   90.00
_cell.angle_beta   90.00
_cell.angle_gamma   90.00
#
_symmetry.space_group_name_H-M   'P 1'
#
loop_
_entity.id
_entity.type
_entity.pdbx_description
1 polymer ?
#
loop_
_entity_poly.entity_id
_entity_poly.type
_entity_poly.pdbx_seq_one_letter_code
_entity_poly.pdbx_strand_id
1 'polypeptide(L)'
;MVYNELHYERIDVEKSKQFLMDIITDFELAETAEKQIEAIKEVDNFSRDYMTYNAMASLNFSRNINDEGAKDEKEYYDSISNDMREVYDKLDKVLHESQFKEEIIKVYGKTFLDQIEMSLKTYDPEIKDLLQKEIELKNEYTKVTAGAKINYKGKEYNLAGLGPVSYTHLTLPTKA
;
A
#
# COMPACT_ATOMS: atom_id res chain seq x y z
N MET A 1 -20.90 -6.54 -2.20
CA MET A 1 -20.11 -6.45 -0.96
C MET A 1 -20.16 -5.01 -0.50
N VAL A 2 -20.65 -4.76 0.69
CA VAL A 2 -20.75 -3.40 1.26
C VAL A 2 -19.52 -3.19 2.16
N TYR A 3 -18.89 -2.02 2.09
CA TYR A 3 -17.66 -1.71 2.84
C TYR A 3 -17.76 -2.05 4.34
N ASN A 4 -18.91 -1.78 4.95
CA ASN A 4 -19.14 -2.07 6.38
C ASN A 4 -19.26 -3.56 6.73
N GLU A 5 -19.28 -4.45 5.72
CA GLU A 5 -19.33 -5.91 5.89
C GLU A 5 -17.94 -6.55 5.74
N LEU A 6 -16.91 -5.76 5.39
CA LEU A 6 -15.54 -6.24 5.31
C LEU A 6 -15.02 -6.48 6.73
N HIS A 7 -14.50 -7.68 6.95
CA HIS A 7 -13.79 -7.98 8.17
C HIS A 7 -12.49 -7.17 8.21
N TYR A 8 -12.19 -6.57 9.34
CA TYR A 8 -10.94 -5.87 9.60
C TYR A 8 -10.26 -6.48 10.81
N GLU A 9 -9.00 -6.80 10.65
CA GLU A 9 -8.14 -7.28 11.73
C GLU A 9 -6.76 -6.64 11.59
N ARG A 10 -6.25 -6.06 12.68
CA ARG A 10 -4.88 -5.55 12.70
C ARG A 10 -3.92 -6.74 12.62
N ILE A 11 -3.07 -6.79 11.61
CA ILE A 11 -2.06 -7.85 11.51
C ILE A 11 -1.03 -7.73 12.64
N ASP A 12 -0.50 -8.87 13.06
CA ASP A 12 0.69 -8.95 13.91
C ASP A 12 1.92 -8.97 12.99
N VAL A 13 2.71 -7.90 12.99
CA VAL A 13 3.83 -7.74 12.07
C VAL A 13 4.90 -8.83 12.25
N GLU A 14 5.20 -9.23 13.48
CA GLU A 14 6.22 -10.24 13.72
C GLU A 14 5.77 -11.64 13.26
N LYS A 15 4.51 -12.01 13.52
CA LYS A 15 3.94 -13.24 12.99
C LYS A 15 3.85 -13.22 11.46
N SER A 16 3.50 -12.08 10.88
CA SER A 16 3.42 -11.92 9.43
C SER A 16 4.78 -12.04 8.76
N LYS A 17 5.81 -11.43 9.35
CA LYS A 17 7.19 -11.57 8.87
C LYS A 17 7.67 -13.01 8.96
N GLN A 18 7.42 -13.69 10.10
CA GLN A 18 7.79 -15.09 10.27
C GLN A 18 7.08 -15.98 9.24
N PHE A 19 5.77 -15.81 9.07
CA PHE A 19 4.98 -16.56 8.08
C PHE A 19 5.55 -16.40 6.66
N LEU A 20 5.85 -15.17 6.23
CA LEU A 20 6.45 -14.93 4.93
C LEU A 20 7.87 -15.50 4.80
N MET A 21 8.68 -15.45 5.86
CA MET A 21 10.02 -16.04 5.88
C MET A 21 9.97 -17.58 5.80
N ASP A 22 8.98 -18.20 6.43
CA ASP A 22 8.76 -19.65 6.31
C ASP A 22 8.39 -20.02 4.86
N ILE A 23 7.51 -19.26 4.21
CA ILE A 23 7.18 -19.44 2.79
C ILE A 23 8.40 -19.24 1.88
N ILE A 24 9.24 -18.24 2.14
CA ILE A 24 10.49 -18.01 1.39
C ILE A 24 11.40 -19.25 1.50
N THR A 25 11.53 -19.80 2.70
CA THR A 25 12.32 -21.01 2.94
C THR A 25 11.75 -22.21 2.19
N ASP A 26 10.43 -22.42 2.23
CA ASP A 26 9.75 -23.49 1.52
C ASP A 26 9.89 -23.33 -0.01
N PHE A 27 9.85 -22.09 -0.50
CA PHE A 27 10.08 -21.77 -1.90
C PHE A 27 11.51 -22.13 -2.35
N GLU A 28 12.52 -21.79 -1.57
CA GLU A 28 13.94 -22.11 -1.85
C GLU A 28 14.21 -23.62 -1.83
N LEU A 29 13.56 -24.33 -0.90
CA LEU A 29 13.71 -25.80 -0.76
C LEU A 29 12.82 -26.58 -1.74
N ALA A 30 11.96 -25.93 -2.51
CA ALA A 30 11.05 -26.59 -3.41
C ALA A 30 11.78 -27.24 -4.60
N GLU A 31 11.59 -28.56 -4.74
CA GLU A 31 12.20 -29.36 -5.79
C GLU A 31 11.40 -29.36 -7.10
N THR A 32 10.20 -28.77 -7.11
CA THR A 32 9.31 -28.74 -8.28
C THR A 32 8.65 -27.36 -8.45
N ALA A 33 8.30 -27.06 -9.71
CA ALA A 33 7.60 -25.83 -10.06
C ALA A 33 6.24 -25.70 -9.35
N GLU A 34 5.52 -26.82 -9.18
CA GLU A 34 4.21 -26.84 -8.54
C GLU A 34 4.31 -26.35 -7.09
N LYS A 35 5.32 -26.79 -6.33
CA LYS A 35 5.54 -26.35 -4.96
C LYS A 35 5.87 -24.87 -4.89
N GLN A 36 6.70 -24.35 -5.81
CA GLN A 36 6.97 -22.91 -5.86
C GLN A 36 5.72 -22.09 -6.21
N ILE A 37 4.90 -22.57 -7.14
CA ILE A 37 3.63 -21.92 -7.50
C ILE A 37 2.65 -21.96 -6.32
N GLU A 38 2.65 -23.02 -5.52
CA GLU A 38 1.83 -23.10 -4.30
C GLU A 38 2.29 -22.06 -3.25
N ALA A 39 3.59 -21.94 -3.00
CA ALA A 39 4.16 -20.91 -2.14
C ALA A 39 3.79 -19.49 -2.61
N ILE A 40 3.86 -19.20 -3.91
CA ILE A 40 3.40 -17.90 -4.45
C ILE A 40 1.92 -17.66 -4.15
N LYS A 41 1.05 -18.67 -4.26
CA LYS A 41 -0.38 -18.53 -3.95
C LYS A 41 -0.63 -18.21 -2.48
N GLU A 42 0.16 -18.79 -1.56
CA GLU A 42 0.07 -18.47 -0.13
C GLU A 42 0.46 -17.01 0.14
N VAL A 43 1.54 -16.53 -0.50
CA VAL A 43 1.92 -15.12 -0.43
C VAL A 43 0.82 -14.22 -1.01
N ASP A 44 0.22 -14.57 -2.14
CA ASP A 44 -0.86 -13.79 -2.76
C ASP A 44 -2.09 -13.68 -1.82
N ASN A 45 -2.45 -14.76 -1.14
CA ASN A 45 -3.55 -14.74 -0.19
C ASN A 45 -3.25 -13.82 1.00
N PHE A 46 -2.08 -13.97 1.61
CA PHE A 46 -1.64 -13.09 2.70
C PHE A 46 -1.58 -11.62 2.25
N SER A 47 -0.99 -11.35 1.09
CA SER A 47 -0.84 -10.00 0.55
C SER A 47 -2.18 -9.32 0.29
N ARG A 48 -3.19 -10.09 -0.13
CA ARG A 48 -4.56 -9.60 -0.33
C ARG A 48 -5.18 -9.11 0.98
N ASP A 49 -5.03 -9.87 2.05
CA ASP A 49 -5.54 -9.49 3.37
C ASP A 49 -4.77 -8.29 3.92
N TYR A 50 -3.44 -8.31 3.87
CA TYR A 50 -2.59 -7.19 4.29
C TYR A 50 -2.94 -5.88 3.56
N MET A 51 -3.03 -5.93 2.23
CA MET A 51 -3.36 -4.75 1.42
C MET A 51 -4.80 -4.26 1.71
N THR A 52 -5.74 -5.17 1.92
CA THR A 52 -7.12 -4.83 2.26
C THR A 52 -7.19 -4.11 3.60
N TYR A 53 -6.55 -4.63 4.64
CA TYR A 53 -6.57 -4.02 5.98
C TYR A 53 -5.83 -2.67 6.00
N ASN A 54 -4.69 -2.56 5.33
CA ASN A 54 -3.97 -1.28 5.17
C ASN A 54 -4.84 -0.24 4.43
N ALA A 55 -5.52 -0.65 3.35
CA ALA A 55 -6.43 0.23 2.61
C ALA A 55 -7.62 0.67 3.48
N MET A 56 -8.19 -0.23 4.29
CA MET A 56 -9.27 0.10 5.23
C MET A 56 -8.82 1.10 6.29
N ALA A 57 -7.64 0.90 6.89
CA ALA A 57 -7.05 1.85 7.85
C ALA A 57 -6.86 3.24 7.23
N SER A 58 -6.27 3.29 6.03
CA SER A 58 -6.04 4.53 5.29
C SER A 58 -7.34 5.24 4.91
N LEU A 59 -8.37 4.49 4.48
CA LEU A 59 -9.67 5.04 4.10
C LEU A 59 -10.43 5.57 5.31
N ASN A 60 -10.43 4.86 6.44
CA ASN A 60 -11.07 5.31 7.67
C ASN A 60 -10.44 6.62 8.17
N PHE A 61 -9.12 6.72 8.19
CA PHE A 61 -8.42 7.95 8.52
C PHE A 61 -8.79 9.10 7.57
N SER A 62 -8.83 8.84 6.25
CA SER A 62 -9.19 9.85 5.25
C SER A 62 -10.63 10.37 5.39
N ARG A 63 -11.55 9.53 5.88
CA ARG A 63 -12.96 9.92 6.13
C ARG A 63 -13.09 10.86 7.33
N ASN A 64 -12.27 10.68 8.36
CA ASN A 64 -12.28 11.51 9.55
C ASN A 64 -10.89 11.57 10.19
N ILE A 65 -10.12 12.57 9.82
CA ILE A 65 -8.74 12.80 10.32
C ILE A 65 -8.67 13.11 11.82
N ASN A 66 -9.81 13.41 12.46
CA ASN A 66 -9.90 13.68 13.89
C ASN A 66 -10.30 12.44 14.70
N ASP A 67 -10.51 11.30 14.06
CA ASP A 67 -10.77 10.02 14.72
C ASP A 67 -9.44 9.42 15.17
N GLU A 68 -9.20 9.43 16.49
CA GLU A 68 -7.94 8.92 17.05
C GLU A 68 -7.75 7.42 16.80
N GLY A 69 -8.82 6.60 16.79
CA GLY A 69 -8.73 5.19 16.48
C GLY A 69 -8.31 4.94 15.03
N ALA A 70 -8.92 5.66 14.08
CA ALA A 70 -8.54 5.57 12.67
C ALA A 70 -7.10 6.08 12.40
N LYS A 71 -6.68 7.09 13.16
CA LYS A 71 -5.32 7.61 13.11
C LYS A 71 -4.31 6.57 13.62
N ASP A 72 -4.56 5.94 14.78
CA ASP A 72 -3.70 4.91 15.35
C ASP A 72 -3.54 3.71 14.40
N GLU A 73 -4.61 3.28 13.73
CA GLU A 73 -4.56 2.20 12.74
C GLU A 73 -3.70 2.61 11.53
N LYS A 74 -3.89 3.82 11.03
CA LYS A 74 -3.10 4.33 9.90
C LYS A 74 -1.62 4.43 10.26
N GLU A 75 -1.29 5.00 11.42
CA GLU A 75 0.08 5.15 11.91
C GLU A 75 0.74 3.78 12.15
N TYR A 76 -0.02 2.78 12.60
CA TYR A 76 0.46 1.42 12.71
C TYR A 76 0.92 0.85 11.36
N TYR A 77 0.03 0.86 10.32
CA TYR A 77 0.40 0.34 9.00
C TYR A 77 1.55 1.12 8.35
N ASP A 78 1.63 2.42 8.57
CA ASP A 78 2.75 3.24 8.10
C ASP A 78 4.07 2.83 8.76
N SER A 79 4.05 2.55 10.08
CA SER A 79 5.24 2.15 10.83
C SER A 79 5.80 0.80 10.39
N ILE A 80 4.94 -0.16 10.04
CA ILE A 80 5.36 -1.51 9.63
C ILE A 80 5.63 -1.64 8.13
N SER A 81 5.26 -0.64 7.32
CA SER A 81 5.32 -0.72 5.85
C SER A 81 6.72 -1.01 5.32
N ASN A 82 7.75 -0.39 5.92
CA ASN A 82 9.14 -0.59 5.52
C ASN A 82 9.67 -1.97 5.95
N ASP A 83 9.21 -2.49 7.10
CA ASP A 83 9.59 -3.84 7.56
C ASP A 83 8.96 -4.90 6.66
N MET A 84 7.70 -4.74 6.29
CA MET A 84 7.04 -5.61 5.31
C MET A 84 7.72 -5.52 3.94
N ARG A 85 8.11 -4.31 3.50
CA ARG A 85 8.83 -4.10 2.25
C ARG A 85 10.15 -4.89 2.21
N GLU A 86 10.88 -4.92 3.32
CA GLU A 86 12.13 -5.68 3.42
C GLU A 86 11.91 -7.19 3.22
N VAL A 87 10.83 -7.74 3.76
CA VAL A 87 10.50 -9.17 3.58
C VAL A 87 10.08 -9.44 2.13
N TYR A 88 9.27 -8.57 1.52
CA TYR A 88 8.91 -8.70 0.11
C TYR A 88 10.12 -8.57 -0.84
N ASP A 89 11.12 -7.74 -0.50
CA ASP A 89 12.36 -7.66 -1.27
C ASP A 89 13.15 -8.99 -1.24
N LYS A 90 13.17 -9.67 -0.09
CA LYS A 90 13.77 -11.03 0.01
C LYS A 90 13.00 -12.04 -0.84
N LEU A 91 11.68 -12.00 -0.81
CA LEU A 91 10.82 -12.83 -1.64
C LEU A 91 11.06 -12.57 -3.14
N ASP A 92 11.11 -11.30 -3.55
CA ASP A 92 11.37 -10.91 -4.93
C ASP A 92 12.72 -11.46 -5.42
N LYS A 93 13.76 -11.48 -4.57
CA LYS A 93 15.08 -12.05 -4.87
C LYS A 93 15.00 -13.55 -5.14
N VAL A 94 14.38 -14.33 -4.26
CA VAL A 94 14.29 -15.79 -4.46
C VAL A 94 13.40 -16.16 -5.65
N LEU A 95 12.34 -15.39 -5.89
CA LEU A 95 11.50 -15.51 -7.10
C LEU A 95 12.29 -15.23 -8.36
N HIS A 96 13.10 -14.16 -8.35
CA HIS A 96 13.95 -13.79 -9.48
C HIS A 96 15.05 -14.81 -9.74
N GLU A 97 15.53 -15.52 -8.74
CA GLU A 97 16.58 -16.54 -8.84
C GLU A 97 16.04 -17.96 -9.11
N SER A 98 14.71 -18.13 -9.16
CA SER A 98 14.07 -19.44 -9.36
C SER A 98 14.57 -20.15 -10.62
N GLN A 99 14.84 -21.46 -10.51
CA GLN A 99 15.13 -22.32 -11.65
C GLN A 99 13.87 -22.69 -12.47
N PHE A 100 12.66 -22.44 -11.94
CA PHE A 100 11.37 -22.75 -12.57
C PHE A 100 10.67 -21.51 -13.15
N LYS A 101 11.44 -20.48 -13.55
CA LYS A 101 10.89 -19.22 -14.08
C LYS A 101 9.92 -19.42 -15.24
N GLU A 102 10.24 -20.35 -16.14
CA GLU A 102 9.39 -20.60 -17.33
C GLU A 102 8.02 -21.18 -16.94
N GLU A 103 7.96 -22.03 -15.93
CA GLU A 103 6.74 -22.60 -15.39
C GLU A 103 5.92 -21.53 -14.64
N ILE A 104 6.57 -20.69 -13.87
CA ILE A 104 5.95 -19.56 -13.18
C ILE A 104 5.36 -18.57 -14.20
N ILE A 105 6.08 -18.26 -15.29
CA ILE A 105 5.58 -17.43 -16.39
C ILE A 105 4.34 -18.00 -17.04
N LYS A 106 4.25 -19.32 -17.21
CA LYS A 106 3.06 -19.97 -17.79
C LYS A 106 1.81 -19.77 -16.94
N VAL A 107 1.96 -19.64 -15.62
CA VAL A 107 0.84 -19.46 -14.68
C VAL A 107 0.51 -17.98 -14.44
N TYR A 108 1.51 -17.15 -14.19
CA TYR A 108 1.34 -15.74 -13.78
C TYR A 108 1.56 -14.74 -14.93
N GLY A 109 2.13 -15.19 -16.04
CA GLY A 109 2.50 -14.35 -17.17
C GLY A 109 3.85 -13.67 -16.98
N LYS A 110 4.42 -13.20 -18.10
CA LYS A 110 5.75 -12.55 -18.10
C LYS A 110 5.77 -11.26 -17.27
N THR A 111 4.69 -10.49 -17.30
CA THR A 111 4.57 -9.22 -16.58
C THR A 111 4.80 -9.37 -15.07
N PHE A 112 4.47 -10.53 -14.50
CA PHE A 112 4.73 -10.83 -13.09
C PHE A 112 6.23 -10.79 -12.77
N LEU A 113 7.07 -11.46 -13.56
CA LEU A 113 8.52 -11.43 -13.37
C LEU A 113 9.14 -10.08 -13.74
N ASP A 114 8.61 -9.40 -14.76
CA ASP A 114 9.06 -8.05 -15.13
C ASP A 114 8.82 -7.05 -13.96
N GLN A 115 7.71 -7.19 -13.24
CA GLN A 115 7.42 -6.38 -12.04
C GLN A 115 8.38 -6.68 -10.89
N ILE A 116 8.71 -7.96 -10.65
CA ILE A 116 9.72 -8.37 -9.66
C ILE A 116 11.07 -7.76 -9.99
N GLU A 117 11.51 -7.85 -11.24
CA GLU A 117 12.77 -7.26 -11.69
C GLU A 117 12.81 -5.73 -11.51
N MET A 118 11.69 -5.04 -11.77
CA MET A 118 11.57 -3.61 -11.51
C MET A 118 11.62 -3.29 -10.01
N SER A 119 10.95 -4.08 -9.17
CA SER A 119 10.97 -3.93 -7.73
C SER A 119 12.40 -4.01 -7.18
N LEU A 120 13.15 -5.03 -7.60
CA LEU A 120 14.55 -5.23 -7.21
C LEU A 120 15.49 -4.11 -7.64
N LYS A 121 15.20 -3.43 -8.75
CA LYS A 121 16.00 -2.28 -9.24
C LYS A 121 15.67 -0.97 -8.51
N THR A 122 14.50 -0.88 -7.88
CA THR A 122 14.00 0.37 -7.27
C THR A 122 14.10 0.41 -5.76
N TYR A 123 14.33 -0.73 -5.11
CA TYR A 123 14.46 -0.80 -3.67
C TYR A 123 15.91 -1.05 -3.25
N ASP A 124 16.40 -0.23 -2.31
CA ASP A 124 17.66 -0.40 -1.62
C ASP A 124 17.40 -0.29 -0.10
N PRO A 125 17.81 -1.27 0.73
CA PRO A 125 17.67 -1.18 2.18
C PRO A 125 18.30 0.08 2.81
N GLU A 126 19.31 0.66 2.17
CA GLU A 126 19.98 1.89 2.65
C GLU A 126 19.04 3.12 2.64
N ILE A 127 17.98 3.11 1.81
CA ILE A 127 17.02 4.22 1.76
C ILE A 127 15.84 4.08 2.74
N LYS A 128 15.81 3.04 3.59
CA LYS A 128 14.70 2.74 4.50
C LYS A 128 14.29 3.94 5.35
N ASP A 129 15.26 4.63 5.94
CA ASP A 129 15.00 5.83 6.77
C ASP A 129 14.43 6.99 5.96
N LEU A 130 14.85 7.13 4.71
CA LEU A 130 14.31 8.14 3.80
C LEU A 130 12.87 7.84 3.41
N LEU A 131 12.55 6.57 3.16
CA LEU A 131 11.18 6.13 2.87
C LEU A 131 10.25 6.36 4.07
N GLN A 132 10.72 6.08 5.29
CA GLN A 132 9.95 6.37 6.50
C GLN A 132 9.66 7.87 6.64
N LYS A 133 10.67 8.70 6.43
CA LYS A 133 10.53 10.16 6.46
C LYS A 133 9.60 10.70 5.37
N GLU A 134 9.61 10.09 4.19
CA GLU A 134 8.66 10.41 3.12
C GLU A 134 7.21 10.14 3.54
N ILE A 135 6.95 8.99 4.20
CA ILE A 135 5.62 8.64 4.72
C ILE A 135 5.16 9.68 5.74
N GLU A 136 6.01 10.07 6.68
CA GLU A 136 5.71 11.08 7.69
C GLU A 136 5.36 12.43 7.05
N LEU A 137 6.17 12.90 6.10
CA LEU A 137 5.92 14.15 5.37
C LEU A 137 4.62 14.10 4.54
N LYS A 138 4.31 12.98 3.91
CA LYS A 138 3.03 12.78 3.20
C LYS A 138 1.84 12.87 4.15
N ASN A 139 1.97 12.30 5.34
CA ASN A 139 0.92 12.37 6.36
C ASN A 139 0.74 13.80 6.89
N GLU A 140 1.83 14.54 7.14
CA GLU A 140 1.77 15.96 7.51
C GLU A 140 1.11 16.79 6.42
N TYR A 141 1.51 16.60 5.17
CA TYR A 141 0.89 17.28 4.03
C TYR A 141 -0.62 17.00 3.96
N THR A 142 -1.03 15.76 4.15
CA THR A 142 -2.44 15.36 4.16
C THR A 142 -3.20 16.05 5.29
N LYS A 143 -2.63 16.11 6.50
CA LYS A 143 -3.25 16.80 7.64
C LYS A 143 -3.41 18.29 7.36
N VAL A 144 -2.40 18.96 6.82
CA VAL A 144 -2.44 20.39 6.49
C VAL A 144 -3.49 20.67 5.42
N THR A 145 -3.52 19.88 4.36
CA THR A 145 -4.45 20.10 3.24
C THR A 145 -5.90 19.78 3.61
N ALA A 146 -6.13 18.70 4.35
CA ALA A 146 -7.48 18.32 4.80
C ALA A 146 -8.02 19.28 5.88
N GLY A 147 -7.13 19.78 6.76
CA GLY A 147 -7.49 20.75 7.82
C GLY A 147 -7.56 22.21 7.36
N ALA A 148 -7.23 22.50 6.09
CA ALA A 148 -7.22 23.87 5.58
C ALA A 148 -8.62 24.50 5.62
N LYS A 149 -8.73 25.68 6.26
CA LYS A 149 -9.93 26.48 6.35
C LYS A 149 -9.75 27.76 5.55
N ILE A 150 -10.55 27.95 4.54
CA ILE A 150 -10.46 29.06 3.60
C ILE A 150 -11.75 29.85 3.67
N ASN A 151 -11.68 31.10 4.15
CA ASN A 151 -12.82 32.01 4.14
C ASN A 151 -12.94 32.69 2.78
N TYR A 152 -14.01 32.40 2.06
CA TYR A 152 -14.32 33.04 0.77
C TYR A 152 -15.75 33.52 0.72
N LYS A 153 -15.94 34.81 0.45
CA LYS A 153 -17.26 35.47 0.41
C LYS A 153 -18.14 35.18 1.64
N GLY A 154 -17.52 35.17 2.84
CA GLY A 154 -18.21 34.98 4.10
C GLY A 154 -18.60 33.55 4.43
N LYS A 155 -18.11 32.57 3.66
CA LYS A 155 -18.27 31.14 3.94
C LYS A 155 -16.92 30.48 4.10
N GLU A 156 -16.86 29.50 5.00
CA GLU A 156 -15.68 28.65 5.22
C GLU A 156 -15.73 27.44 4.28
N TYR A 157 -14.63 27.18 3.60
CA TYR A 157 -14.41 26.06 2.70
C TYR A 157 -13.13 25.32 3.09
N ASN A 158 -13.07 24.02 2.83
CA ASN A 158 -11.81 23.30 2.73
C ASN A 158 -11.26 23.39 1.29
N LEU A 159 -10.04 22.92 1.06
CA LEU A 159 -9.41 22.97 -0.27
C LEU A 159 -10.24 22.27 -1.35
N ALA A 160 -10.81 21.10 -1.05
CA ALA A 160 -11.67 20.37 -1.99
C ALA A 160 -12.96 21.11 -2.31
N GLY A 161 -13.59 21.75 -1.31
CA GLY A 161 -14.82 22.54 -1.46
C GLY A 161 -14.62 23.85 -2.20
N LEU A 162 -13.40 24.39 -2.23
CA LEU A 162 -13.10 25.63 -2.96
C LEU A 162 -12.96 25.39 -4.48
N GLY A 163 -12.59 24.17 -4.92
CA GLY A 163 -12.44 23.84 -6.33
C GLY A 163 -13.65 24.18 -7.18
N PRO A 164 -14.87 23.69 -6.90
CA PRO A 164 -16.09 24.04 -7.65
C PRO A 164 -16.38 25.54 -7.67
N VAL A 165 -16.07 26.25 -6.58
CA VAL A 165 -16.29 27.69 -6.46
C VAL A 165 -15.37 28.49 -7.40
N SER A 166 -14.13 28.08 -7.58
CA SER A 166 -13.19 28.73 -8.49
C SER A 166 -13.61 28.55 -9.95
N TYR A 167 -14.16 27.40 -10.32
CA TYR A 167 -14.65 27.15 -11.69
C TYR A 167 -15.89 27.95 -12.05
N THR A 168 -16.81 28.21 -11.12
CA THR A 168 -18.01 29.02 -11.36
C THR A 168 -17.72 30.50 -11.62
N HIS A 169 -16.53 30.99 -11.24
CA HIS A 169 -16.09 32.37 -11.48
C HIS A 169 -15.22 32.54 -12.73
N LEU A 170 -14.69 31.45 -13.30
CA LEU A 170 -13.90 31.46 -14.53
C LEU A 170 -14.74 31.33 -15.81
N THR A 171 -16.03 30.98 -15.71
CA THR A 171 -16.94 31.09 -16.84
C THR A 171 -17.24 32.56 -17.05
N LEU A 172 -16.60 33.18 -18.03
CA LEU A 172 -16.97 34.48 -18.57
C LEU A 172 -18.46 34.46 -18.93
N PRO A 173 -19.24 35.52 -18.59
CA PRO A 173 -20.60 35.60 -19.06
C PRO A 173 -20.55 35.63 -20.58
N THR A 174 -21.02 34.56 -21.22
CA THR A 174 -21.38 34.57 -22.65
C THR A 174 -22.42 35.66 -22.79
N LYS A 175 -22.04 36.82 -23.30
CA LYS A 175 -23.00 37.81 -23.78
C LYS A 175 -23.83 37.14 -24.90
N ALA A 176 -25.11 36.93 -24.63
CA ALA A 176 -26.10 36.73 -25.65
C ALA A 176 -26.21 37.94 -26.55
#